data_3881ae2bc8474ad7dc0cf56b34be6b34
#
_entry.id   3881ae2bc8474ad7dc0cf56b34be6b34
#
_cell.length_a   1.000
_cell.length_b   1.000
_cell.length_c   1.000
_cell.angle_alpha   90.00
_cell.angle_beta   90.00
_cell.angle_gamma   90.00
#
_symmetry.space_group_name_H-M   'P 1'
#
loop_
_entity.id
_entity.type
_entity.pdbx_description
1 polymer ?
#
loop_
_entity_poly.entity_id
_entity_poly.type
_entity_poly.pdbx_seq_one_letter_code
_entity_poly.pdbx_strand_id
1 'polypeptide(L)'
;MTDDAPTEQTTGDNVGDVLDVLTLLDEVRTIAQNGLQYAENPYDRERYDRLLALASDGYGDLFDLPPETVRERFAAEVGHATAKVGGGAAIFDDEGRLLLVERADDGTWGLPSGYVDPGESPAETAVRETREETGAEIEVVDLVDVYYRPPGQLGPHSLVSLRYLCERRGGDLTTSHETTAVRYWELDDVPVWHKDHEGAARDAYEVWRAHRQP
;
A
#
# COMPACT_ATOMS: atom_id res chain seq x y z
N MET A 1 -36.49 39.20 7.58
CA MET A 1 -35.07 39.02 7.91
C MET A 1 -34.91 37.55 8.18
N THR A 2 -34.65 36.81 7.11
CA THR A 2 -34.39 35.37 7.12
C THR A 2 -32.90 35.19 6.86
N ASP A 3 -32.22 34.72 7.87
CA ASP A 3 -30.80 34.45 7.89
C ASP A 3 -30.58 33.10 7.18
N ASP A 4 -29.99 33.17 6.00
CA ASP A 4 -29.66 32.00 5.17
C ASP A 4 -28.19 31.67 5.47
N ALA A 5 -27.97 30.64 6.28
CA ALA A 5 -26.63 30.09 6.52
C ALA A 5 -26.20 29.25 5.32
N PRO A 6 -24.96 29.41 4.81
CA PRO A 6 -24.50 28.56 3.72
C PRO A 6 -24.21 27.16 4.20
N THR A 7 -24.82 26.19 3.54
CA THR A 7 -24.62 24.76 3.68
C THR A 7 -23.19 24.40 3.24
N GLU A 8 -22.32 24.00 4.17
CA GLU A 8 -21.08 23.30 3.86
C GLU A 8 -21.41 21.89 3.31
N GLN A 9 -21.44 21.78 2.02
CA GLN A 9 -21.33 20.50 1.30
C GLN A 9 -20.16 20.66 0.34
N THR A 10 -19.09 19.87 0.53
CA THR A 10 -18.20 19.41 -0.56
C THR A 10 -16.81 19.01 -0.06
N THR A 11 -16.70 17.90 0.65
CA THR A 11 -15.41 17.20 0.77
C THR A 11 -15.51 15.71 0.42
N GLY A 12 -16.70 15.12 0.43
CA GLY A 12 -16.90 13.69 0.09
C GLY A 12 -16.89 13.40 -1.42
N ASP A 13 -17.48 14.28 -2.22
CA ASP A 13 -17.63 14.06 -3.68
C ASP A 13 -16.28 14.18 -4.42
N ASN A 14 -15.37 15.01 -3.95
CA ASN A 14 -14.09 15.25 -4.61
C ASN A 14 -13.08 14.07 -4.45
N VAL A 15 -13.15 13.32 -3.38
CA VAL A 15 -12.26 12.14 -3.17
C VAL A 15 -12.69 10.97 -4.05
N GLY A 16 -13.99 10.74 -4.20
CA GLY A 16 -14.53 9.71 -5.10
C GLY A 16 -14.14 9.97 -6.55
N ASP A 17 -14.29 11.21 -7.02
CA ASP A 17 -13.95 11.62 -8.39
C ASP A 17 -12.44 11.46 -8.67
N VAL A 18 -11.56 11.76 -7.73
CA VAL A 18 -10.09 11.59 -7.88
C VAL A 18 -9.70 10.10 -7.93
N LEU A 19 -10.32 9.26 -7.12
CA LEU A 19 -10.09 7.81 -7.15
C LEU A 19 -10.53 7.19 -8.48
N ASP A 20 -11.67 7.62 -9.03
CA ASP A 20 -12.16 7.18 -10.34
C ASP A 20 -11.23 7.60 -11.46
N VAL A 21 -10.70 8.83 -11.42
CA VAL A 21 -9.73 9.33 -12.42
C VAL A 21 -8.41 8.56 -12.34
N LEU A 22 -7.88 8.28 -11.16
CA LEU A 22 -6.66 7.50 -10.99
C LEU A 22 -6.81 6.07 -11.51
N THR A 23 -7.95 5.43 -11.23
CA THR A 23 -8.27 4.10 -11.75
C THR A 23 -8.29 4.09 -13.28
N LEU A 24 -8.91 5.11 -13.90
CA LEU A 24 -8.92 5.27 -15.35
C LEU A 24 -7.51 5.49 -15.92
N LEU A 25 -6.72 6.35 -15.30
CA LEU A 25 -5.36 6.65 -15.76
C LEU A 25 -4.43 5.43 -15.65
N ASP A 26 -4.56 4.64 -14.58
CA ASP A 26 -3.78 3.40 -14.40
C ASP A 26 -4.16 2.35 -15.45
N GLU A 27 -5.45 2.23 -15.81
CA GLU A 27 -5.91 1.37 -16.89
C GLU A 27 -5.36 1.83 -18.25
N VAL A 28 -5.47 3.13 -18.57
CA VAL A 28 -4.94 3.70 -19.83
C VAL A 28 -3.42 3.51 -19.93
N ARG A 29 -2.68 3.74 -18.84
CA ARG A 29 -1.23 3.47 -18.75
C ARG A 29 -0.93 2.00 -19.03
N THR A 30 -1.66 1.09 -18.36
CA THR A 30 -1.46 -0.36 -18.48
C THR A 30 -1.68 -0.83 -19.93
N ILE A 31 -2.76 -0.38 -20.57
CA ILE A 31 -3.04 -0.68 -21.98
C ILE A 31 -1.92 -0.16 -22.87
N ALA A 32 -1.47 1.09 -22.65
CA ALA A 32 -0.44 1.74 -23.44
C ALA A 32 0.91 1.03 -23.32
N GLN A 33 1.39 0.76 -22.10
CA GLN A 33 2.68 0.10 -21.87
C GLN A 33 2.68 -1.33 -22.42
N ASN A 34 1.64 -2.11 -22.13
CA ASN A 34 1.53 -3.47 -22.65
C ASN A 34 1.41 -3.48 -24.18
N GLY A 35 0.66 -2.51 -24.74
CA GLY A 35 0.55 -2.35 -26.19
C GLY A 35 1.88 -2.01 -26.85
N LEU A 36 2.66 -1.08 -26.30
CA LEU A 36 3.98 -0.70 -26.81
C LEU A 36 4.98 -1.86 -26.79
N GLN A 37 4.89 -2.75 -25.81
CA GLN A 37 5.74 -3.93 -25.68
C GLN A 37 5.56 -4.90 -26.87
N TYR A 38 4.32 -5.05 -27.39
CA TYR A 38 3.98 -6.02 -28.41
C TYR A 38 3.63 -5.41 -29.77
N ALA A 39 3.60 -4.08 -29.91
CA ALA A 39 3.28 -3.41 -31.16
C ALA A 39 4.36 -3.65 -32.22
N GLU A 40 3.98 -4.36 -33.30
CA GLU A 40 4.85 -4.65 -34.44
C GLU A 40 4.75 -3.59 -35.54
N ASN A 41 3.58 -2.93 -35.68
CA ASN A 41 3.37 -1.92 -36.70
C ASN A 41 3.49 -0.49 -36.14
N PRO A 42 3.92 0.50 -36.97
CA PRO A 42 4.14 1.86 -36.50
C PRO A 42 2.85 2.60 -36.12
N TYR A 43 1.70 2.25 -36.72
CA TYR A 43 0.44 2.92 -36.41
C TYR A 43 -0.09 2.53 -35.02
N ASP A 44 0.06 1.28 -34.62
CA ASP A 44 -0.32 0.86 -33.29
C ASP A 44 0.63 1.40 -32.23
N ARG A 45 1.92 1.43 -32.53
CA ARG A 45 2.91 2.06 -31.66
C ARG A 45 2.60 3.54 -31.43
N GLU A 46 2.26 4.30 -32.48
CA GLU A 46 1.85 5.72 -32.36
C GLU A 46 0.60 5.89 -31.49
N ARG A 47 -0.39 5.00 -31.64
CA ARG A 47 -1.61 5.03 -30.81
C ARG A 47 -1.32 4.79 -29.33
N TYR A 48 -0.49 3.77 -29.02
CA TYR A 48 -0.11 3.47 -27.65
C TYR A 48 0.80 4.55 -27.05
N ASP A 49 1.72 5.12 -27.81
CA ASP A 49 2.51 6.28 -27.39
C ASP A 49 1.63 7.47 -27.01
N ARG A 50 0.56 7.72 -27.79
CA ARG A 50 -0.42 8.78 -27.48
C ARG A 50 -1.22 8.49 -26.23
N LEU A 51 -1.64 7.24 -26.00
CA LEU A 51 -2.33 6.85 -24.77
C LEU A 51 -1.41 7.00 -23.55
N LEU A 52 -0.15 6.63 -23.67
CA LEU A 52 0.84 6.80 -22.60
C LEU A 52 1.09 8.28 -22.28
N ALA A 53 1.11 9.13 -23.30
CA ALA A 53 1.24 10.58 -23.10
C ALA A 53 0.01 11.14 -22.35
N LEU A 54 -1.21 10.77 -22.73
CA LEU A 54 -2.43 11.21 -22.05
C LEU A 54 -2.47 10.75 -20.57
N ALA A 55 -2.06 9.51 -20.30
CA ALA A 55 -1.94 9.05 -18.92
C ALA A 55 -0.87 9.83 -18.15
N SER A 56 0.30 10.09 -18.77
CA SER A 56 1.38 10.85 -18.13
C SER A 56 0.98 12.29 -17.81
N ASP A 57 0.23 12.94 -18.69
CA ASP A 57 -0.32 14.29 -18.46
C ASP A 57 -1.26 14.27 -17.25
N GLY A 58 -2.22 13.33 -17.21
CA GLY A 58 -3.14 13.20 -16.10
C GLY A 58 -2.47 12.88 -14.76
N TYR A 59 -1.47 12.01 -14.72
CA TYR A 59 -0.66 11.77 -13.53
C TYR A 59 0.16 13.02 -13.14
N GLY A 60 0.70 13.73 -14.12
CA GLY A 60 1.41 14.99 -13.89
C GLY A 60 0.53 16.00 -13.16
N ASP A 61 -0.69 16.20 -13.64
CA ASP A 61 -1.67 17.12 -13.05
C ASP A 61 -2.09 16.71 -11.62
N LEU A 62 -2.30 15.40 -11.38
CA LEU A 62 -2.75 14.91 -10.07
C LEU A 62 -1.65 14.94 -9.00
N PHE A 63 -0.39 14.78 -9.38
CA PHE A 63 0.74 14.68 -8.43
C PHE A 63 1.69 15.87 -8.49
N ASP A 64 1.34 16.93 -9.21
CA ASP A 64 2.19 18.12 -9.42
C ASP A 64 3.59 17.76 -9.91
N LEU A 65 3.64 16.90 -10.95
CA LEU A 65 4.88 16.43 -11.57
C LEU A 65 4.92 16.84 -13.05
N PRO A 66 6.11 17.16 -13.61
CA PRO A 66 6.24 17.35 -15.05
C PRO A 66 5.82 16.07 -15.80
N PRO A 67 4.91 16.17 -16.81
CA PRO A 67 4.43 15.00 -17.56
C PRO A 67 5.54 14.18 -18.20
N GLU A 68 6.61 14.84 -18.69
CA GLU A 68 7.80 14.17 -19.24
C GLU A 68 8.50 13.29 -18.20
N THR A 69 8.60 13.74 -16.94
CA THR A 69 9.17 12.95 -15.83
C THR A 69 8.33 11.70 -15.55
N VAL A 70 7.01 11.83 -15.58
CA VAL A 70 6.07 10.70 -15.41
C VAL A 70 6.25 9.73 -16.58
N ARG A 71 6.29 10.24 -17.82
CA ARG A 71 6.46 9.44 -19.03
C ARG A 71 7.79 8.67 -19.03
N GLU A 72 8.89 9.31 -18.64
CA GLU A 72 10.20 8.67 -18.54
C GLU A 72 10.18 7.51 -17.53
N ARG A 73 9.54 7.69 -16.37
CA ARG A 73 9.38 6.64 -15.35
C ARG A 73 8.56 5.46 -15.88
N PHE A 74 7.46 5.73 -16.57
CA PHE A 74 6.64 4.67 -17.18
C PHE A 74 7.39 3.95 -18.31
N ALA A 75 8.14 4.67 -19.14
CA ALA A 75 8.93 4.08 -20.22
C ALA A 75 10.12 3.25 -19.72
N ALA A 76 10.64 3.54 -18.53
CA ALA A 76 11.70 2.77 -17.89
C ALA A 76 11.23 1.43 -17.30
N GLU A 77 9.92 1.24 -17.12
CA GLU A 77 9.32 -0.01 -16.63
C GLU A 77 9.34 -1.05 -17.76
N VAL A 78 10.17 -2.08 -17.61
CA VAL A 78 10.32 -3.16 -18.60
C VAL A 78 9.39 -4.32 -18.24
N GLY A 79 8.59 -4.77 -19.22
CA GLY A 79 7.66 -5.88 -19.05
C GLY A 79 6.20 -5.43 -18.91
N HIS A 80 5.34 -6.35 -18.46
CA HIS A 80 3.93 -6.05 -18.22
C HIS A 80 3.76 -5.09 -17.04
N ALA A 81 2.97 -4.04 -17.24
CA ALA A 81 2.49 -3.23 -16.14
C ALA A 81 1.54 -4.06 -15.28
N THR A 82 1.84 -4.22 -13.99
CA THR A 82 1.08 -5.02 -13.05
C THR A 82 0.86 -4.26 -11.75
N ALA A 83 -0.06 -4.76 -10.90
CA ALA A 83 -0.20 -4.25 -9.54
C ALA A 83 1.13 -4.37 -8.78
N LYS A 84 1.43 -3.41 -7.93
CA LYS A 84 2.53 -3.53 -6.97
C LYS A 84 2.19 -4.63 -5.95
N VAL A 85 3.22 -5.25 -5.37
CA VAL A 85 3.03 -6.29 -4.34
C VAL A 85 3.68 -5.82 -3.05
N GLY A 86 3.02 -6.08 -1.92
CA GLY A 86 3.53 -5.79 -0.58
C GLY A 86 3.41 -6.98 0.35
N GLY A 87 4.29 -7.03 1.35
CA GLY A 87 4.29 -8.01 2.43
C GLY A 87 4.27 -7.31 3.79
N GLY A 88 3.60 -7.87 4.79
CA GLY A 88 3.62 -7.33 6.14
C GLY A 88 3.23 -8.35 7.20
N ALA A 89 3.62 -8.08 8.44
CA ALA A 89 3.51 -9.00 9.55
C ALA A 89 2.53 -8.52 10.62
N ALA A 90 1.75 -9.45 11.16
CA ALA A 90 1.00 -9.29 12.40
C ALA A 90 1.66 -10.17 13.48
N ILE A 91 2.13 -9.54 14.56
CA ILE A 91 2.90 -10.18 15.62
C ILE A 91 2.19 -9.90 16.94
N PHE A 92 1.62 -10.94 17.54
CA PHE A 92 0.95 -10.82 18.84
C PHE A 92 1.86 -11.32 19.96
N ASP A 93 1.75 -10.69 21.13
CA ASP A 93 2.31 -11.22 22.36
C ASP A 93 1.36 -12.24 23.04
N ASP A 94 1.77 -12.76 24.20
CA ASP A 94 0.99 -13.77 24.92
C ASP A 94 -0.34 -13.22 25.47
N GLU A 95 -0.45 -11.91 25.69
CA GLU A 95 -1.64 -11.21 26.12
C GLU A 95 -2.58 -10.85 24.96
N GLY A 96 -2.17 -11.06 23.71
CA GLY A 96 -2.95 -10.76 22.51
C GLY A 96 -2.82 -9.33 22.02
N ARG A 97 -1.82 -8.59 22.50
CA ARG A 97 -1.50 -7.25 22.00
C ARG A 97 -0.66 -7.34 20.74
N LEU A 98 -0.93 -6.48 19.78
CA LEU A 98 -0.32 -6.45 18.47
C LEU A 98 0.87 -5.49 18.42
N LEU A 99 1.99 -5.94 17.87
CA LEU A 99 3.16 -5.09 17.62
C LEU A 99 2.88 -4.15 16.46
N LEU A 100 2.93 -2.85 16.72
CA LEU A 100 2.75 -1.79 15.74
C LEU A 100 3.92 -0.82 15.74
N VAL A 101 4.07 -0.13 14.61
CA VAL A 101 4.99 0.99 14.41
C VAL A 101 4.22 2.30 14.30
N GLU A 102 4.72 3.36 14.91
CA GLU A 102 4.27 4.72 14.66
C GLU A 102 5.09 5.29 13.50
N ARG A 103 4.41 5.69 12.46
CA ARG A 103 5.04 6.22 11.24
C ARG A 103 5.60 7.63 11.46
N ALA A 104 6.79 7.88 10.95
CA ALA A 104 7.46 9.17 11.10
C ALA A 104 6.83 10.29 10.23
N ASP A 105 6.14 9.92 9.15
CA ASP A 105 5.56 10.87 8.18
C ASP A 105 4.20 11.45 8.64
N ASP A 106 3.36 10.66 9.32
CA ASP A 106 1.99 11.10 9.68
C ASP A 106 1.57 10.77 11.12
N GLY A 107 2.43 10.08 11.91
CA GLY A 107 2.16 9.74 13.31
C GLY A 107 1.06 8.68 13.50
N THR A 108 0.66 7.98 12.44
CA THR A 108 -0.32 6.90 12.51
C THR A 108 0.34 5.57 12.84
N TRP A 109 -0.44 4.64 13.43
CA TRP A 109 0.04 3.32 13.84
C TRP A 109 -0.33 2.26 12.80
N GLY A 110 0.65 1.46 12.40
CA GLY A 110 0.44 0.41 11.40
C GLY A 110 1.21 -0.87 11.69
N LEU A 111 0.81 -1.92 11.00
CA LEU A 111 1.56 -3.16 10.92
C LEU A 111 2.89 -2.92 10.19
N PRO A 112 4.01 -3.48 10.62
CA PRO A 112 5.27 -3.43 9.87
C PRO A 112 5.06 -4.07 8.49
N SER A 113 5.45 -3.32 7.43
CA SER A 113 5.16 -3.75 6.06
C SER A 113 5.80 -2.85 5.00
N GLY A 114 6.14 -3.43 3.85
CA GLY A 114 6.67 -2.70 2.71
C GLY A 114 6.40 -3.37 1.37
N TYR A 115 6.99 -2.79 0.33
CA TYR A 115 6.94 -3.35 -1.02
C TYR A 115 7.90 -4.54 -1.15
N VAL A 116 7.48 -5.50 -1.98
CA VAL A 116 8.31 -6.67 -2.32
C VAL A 116 9.43 -6.24 -3.25
N ASP A 117 10.67 -6.50 -2.85
CA ASP A 117 11.84 -6.27 -3.68
C ASP A 117 12.02 -7.39 -4.73
N PRO A 118 12.62 -7.08 -5.90
CA PRO A 118 12.94 -8.11 -6.88
C PRO A 118 13.81 -9.23 -6.31
N GLY A 119 13.29 -10.45 -6.37
CA GLY A 119 13.96 -11.64 -5.83
C GLY A 119 13.49 -12.08 -4.45
N GLU A 120 12.62 -11.29 -3.81
CA GLU A 120 11.95 -11.67 -2.57
C GLU A 120 10.55 -12.26 -2.80
N SER A 121 10.12 -13.11 -1.90
CA SER A 121 8.71 -13.43 -1.72
C SER A 121 8.03 -12.42 -0.77
N PRO A 122 6.70 -12.26 -0.82
CA PRO A 122 6.00 -11.40 0.14
C PRO A 122 6.20 -11.80 1.62
N ALA A 123 6.46 -13.08 1.89
CA ALA A 123 6.77 -13.57 3.24
C ALA A 123 8.16 -13.13 3.69
N GLU A 124 9.18 -13.20 2.82
CA GLU A 124 10.52 -12.68 3.09
C GLU A 124 10.51 -11.16 3.28
N THR A 125 9.73 -10.44 2.49
CA THR A 125 9.49 -9.00 2.67
C THR A 125 8.92 -8.70 4.07
N ALA A 126 7.91 -9.45 4.52
CA ALA A 126 7.34 -9.26 5.86
C ALA A 126 8.40 -9.44 6.96
N VAL A 127 9.32 -10.40 6.82
CA VAL A 127 10.43 -10.62 7.75
C VAL A 127 11.45 -9.47 7.70
N ARG A 128 11.87 -9.07 6.51
CA ARG A 128 12.82 -7.96 6.31
C ARG A 128 12.29 -6.65 6.86
N GLU A 129 11.10 -6.23 6.43
CA GLU A 129 10.46 -4.98 6.86
C GLU A 129 10.25 -4.93 8.37
N THR A 130 9.80 -6.04 8.98
CA THR A 130 9.66 -6.11 10.43
C THR A 130 10.99 -5.87 11.12
N ARG A 131 12.08 -6.48 10.64
CA ARG A 131 13.40 -6.28 11.20
C ARG A 131 13.90 -4.84 11.03
N GLU A 132 13.69 -4.26 9.87
CA GLU A 132 14.13 -2.89 9.54
C GLU A 132 13.33 -1.84 10.32
N GLU A 133 12.01 -2.00 10.42
CA GLU A 133 11.13 -1.03 11.07
C GLU A 133 11.08 -1.17 12.60
N THR A 134 11.31 -2.39 13.11
CA THR A 134 11.08 -2.68 14.55
C THR A 134 12.26 -3.29 15.29
N GLY A 135 13.27 -3.80 14.59
CA GLY A 135 14.37 -4.58 15.18
C GLY A 135 13.98 -6.01 15.59
N ALA A 136 12.70 -6.40 15.49
CA ALA A 136 12.25 -7.72 15.85
C ALA A 136 12.69 -8.78 14.84
N GLU A 137 13.09 -9.95 15.33
CA GLU A 137 13.32 -11.16 14.54
C GLU A 137 12.06 -12.02 14.61
N ILE A 138 11.49 -12.37 13.46
CA ILE A 138 10.22 -13.10 13.37
C ILE A 138 10.32 -14.33 12.49
N GLU A 139 9.37 -15.25 12.69
CA GLU A 139 9.10 -16.40 11.83
C GLU A 139 7.65 -16.33 11.36
N VAL A 140 7.43 -16.56 10.07
CA VAL A 140 6.10 -16.61 9.48
C VAL A 140 5.42 -17.92 9.88
N VAL A 141 4.19 -17.81 10.41
CA VAL A 141 3.37 -18.94 10.86
C VAL A 141 2.29 -19.28 9.86
N ASP A 142 1.54 -18.28 9.40
CA ASP A 142 0.42 -18.49 8.49
C ASP A 142 0.15 -17.24 7.65
N LEU A 143 -0.59 -17.41 6.54
CA LEU A 143 -1.16 -16.31 5.77
C LEU A 143 -2.45 -15.86 6.44
N VAL A 144 -2.56 -14.58 6.77
CA VAL A 144 -3.80 -13.99 7.27
C VAL A 144 -4.79 -13.81 6.12
N ASP A 145 -4.43 -12.97 5.15
CA ASP A 145 -5.24 -12.73 3.96
C ASP A 145 -4.44 -11.96 2.90
N VAL A 146 -5.08 -11.81 1.72
CA VAL A 146 -4.59 -11.06 0.58
C VAL A 146 -5.52 -9.88 0.32
N TYR A 147 -5.00 -8.67 0.46
CA TYR A 147 -5.75 -7.42 0.34
C TYR A 147 -5.47 -6.74 -0.99
N TYR A 148 -6.50 -6.50 -1.78
CA TYR A 148 -6.42 -5.67 -2.99
C TYR A 148 -6.77 -4.23 -2.67
N ARG A 149 -5.97 -3.30 -3.16
CA ARG A 149 -6.19 -1.87 -3.06
C ARG A 149 -6.14 -1.22 -4.43
N PRO A 150 -7.21 -0.56 -4.86
CA PRO A 150 -7.24 0.12 -6.15
C PRO A 150 -6.28 1.31 -6.18
N PRO A 151 -5.96 1.83 -7.39
CA PRO A 151 -5.21 3.07 -7.53
C PRO A 151 -5.83 4.20 -6.72
N GLY A 152 -5.01 5.06 -6.12
CA GLY A 152 -5.43 6.18 -5.30
C GLY A 152 -5.68 5.86 -3.82
N GLN A 153 -5.88 4.61 -3.43
CA GLN A 153 -6.10 4.27 -2.02
C GLN A 153 -4.80 4.32 -1.20
N LEU A 154 -3.72 3.73 -1.68
CA LEU A 154 -2.41 3.75 -1.01
C LEU A 154 -1.28 4.33 -1.87
N GLY A 155 -1.58 4.71 -3.09
CA GLY A 155 -0.61 5.25 -4.05
C GLY A 155 -1.21 5.30 -5.44
N PRO A 156 -0.44 5.71 -6.46
CA PRO A 156 -0.94 5.93 -7.81
C PRO A 156 -1.29 4.64 -8.57
N HIS A 157 -0.85 3.49 -8.09
CA HIS A 157 -1.07 2.19 -8.74
C HIS A 157 -1.81 1.24 -7.80
N SER A 158 -2.47 0.24 -8.38
CA SER A 158 -3.05 -0.84 -7.58
C SER A 158 -1.98 -1.61 -6.81
N LEU A 159 -2.35 -2.09 -5.63
CA LEU A 159 -1.49 -2.85 -4.73
C LEU A 159 -2.19 -4.14 -4.30
N VAL A 160 -1.48 -5.25 -4.37
CA VAL A 160 -1.83 -6.51 -3.73
C VAL A 160 -0.92 -6.69 -2.51
N SER A 161 -1.49 -6.69 -1.32
CA SER A 161 -0.75 -6.78 -0.07
C SER A 161 -1.09 -8.07 0.67
N LEU A 162 -0.07 -8.84 1.03
CA LEU A 162 -0.21 -10.06 1.79
C LEU A 162 0.13 -9.77 3.26
N ARG A 163 -0.72 -10.23 4.18
CA ARG A 163 -0.47 -10.12 5.61
C ARG A 163 -0.26 -11.51 6.19
N TYR A 164 0.80 -11.65 6.98
CA TYR A 164 1.19 -12.91 7.60
C TYR A 164 1.05 -12.81 9.13
N LEU A 165 0.51 -13.86 9.73
CA LEU A 165 0.67 -14.10 11.16
C LEU A 165 2.11 -14.55 11.39
N CYS A 166 2.79 -13.89 12.33
CA CYS A 166 4.18 -14.17 12.64
C CYS A 166 4.40 -14.32 14.15
N GLU A 167 5.37 -15.11 14.52
CA GLU A 167 5.87 -15.25 15.89
C GLU A 167 7.21 -14.52 16.05
N ARG A 168 7.35 -13.74 17.11
CA ARG A 168 8.63 -13.12 17.46
C ARG A 168 9.56 -14.18 18.05
N ARG A 169 10.77 -14.29 17.48
CA ARG A 169 11.81 -15.21 17.91
C ARG A 169 12.93 -14.53 18.70
N GLY A 170 13.08 -13.20 18.53
CA GLY A 170 14.15 -12.43 19.17
C GLY A 170 14.15 -10.97 18.73
N GLY A 171 15.33 -10.35 18.82
CA GLY A 171 15.58 -8.97 18.46
C GLY A 171 15.15 -7.97 19.53
N ASP A 172 15.90 -6.89 19.70
CA ASP A 172 15.52 -5.77 20.55
C ASP A 172 14.63 -4.81 19.76
N LEU A 173 13.50 -4.40 20.35
CA LEU A 173 12.62 -3.44 19.70
C LEU A 173 13.29 -2.06 19.62
N THR A 174 13.49 -1.59 18.39
CA THR A 174 14.12 -0.31 18.06
C THR A 174 13.35 0.38 16.95
N THR A 175 13.42 1.70 16.91
CA THR A 175 12.88 2.49 15.79
C THR A 175 13.89 2.58 14.65
N SER A 176 13.40 2.89 13.46
CA SER A 176 14.19 3.21 12.25
C SER A 176 14.06 4.68 11.88
N HIS A 177 14.54 5.06 10.70
CA HIS A 177 14.31 6.40 10.16
C HIS A 177 12.86 6.62 9.69
N GLU A 178 12.10 5.56 9.52
CA GLU A 178 10.69 5.58 9.07
C GLU A 178 9.71 5.49 10.23
N THR A 179 10.19 5.17 11.45
CA THR A 179 9.34 4.93 12.62
C THR A 179 9.78 5.74 13.83
N THR A 180 8.83 6.36 14.54
CA THR A 180 9.07 7.15 15.76
C THR A 180 8.87 6.35 17.02
N ALA A 181 8.04 5.30 16.98
CA ALA A 181 7.83 4.39 18.09
C ALA A 181 7.50 2.97 17.61
N VAL A 182 7.83 1.98 18.44
CA VAL A 182 7.51 0.56 18.26
C VAL A 182 6.98 0.03 19.57
N ARG A 183 5.75 -0.51 19.60
CA ARG A 183 5.17 -1.07 20.83
C ARG A 183 4.01 -2.01 20.57
N TYR A 184 3.68 -2.82 21.58
CA TYR A 184 2.49 -3.64 21.62
C TYR A 184 1.26 -2.83 22.06
N TRP A 185 0.13 -3.03 21.36
CA TRP A 185 -1.15 -2.38 21.60
C TRP A 185 -2.29 -3.39 21.72
N GLU A 186 -3.22 -3.14 22.64
CA GLU A 186 -4.56 -3.70 22.50
C GLU A 186 -5.21 -3.08 21.27
N LEU A 187 -5.94 -3.88 20.47
CA LEU A 187 -6.51 -3.40 19.20
C LEU A 187 -7.45 -2.21 19.35
N ASP A 188 -8.18 -2.16 20.47
CA ASP A 188 -9.15 -1.10 20.74
C ASP A 188 -8.53 0.17 21.34
N ASP A 189 -7.26 0.12 21.75
CA ASP A 189 -6.54 1.24 22.38
C ASP A 189 -5.59 1.96 21.40
N VAL A 190 -5.52 1.55 20.13
CA VAL A 190 -4.67 2.20 19.12
C VAL A 190 -5.18 3.60 18.83
N PRO A 191 -4.38 4.66 19.03
CA PRO A 191 -4.88 6.05 18.97
C PRO A 191 -5.40 6.45 17.59
N VAL A 192 -4.63 6.17 16.56
CA VAL A 192 -4.97 6.46 15.15
C VAL A 192 -4.35 5.39 14.26
N TRP A 193 -5.17 4.65 13.56
CA TRP A 193 -4.72 3.63 12.62
C TRP A 193 -4.21 4.23 11.32
N HIS A 194 -3.15 3.63 10.79
CA HIS A 194 -2.69 3.93 9.44
C HIS A 194 -3.66 3.36 8.42
N LYS A 195 -4.38 4.25 7.72
CA LYS A 195 -5.28 3.89 6.61
C LYS A 195 -6.23 2.72 6.99
N ASP A 196 -6.10 1.58 6.30
CA ASP A 196 -6.95 0.38 6.47
C ASP A 196 -6.30 -0.74 7.29
N HIS A 197 -5.20 -0.44 8.01
CA HIS A 197 -4.48 -1.44 8.79
C HIS A 197 -5.30 -2.01 9.96
N GLU A 198 -6.30 -1.29 10.48
CA GLU A 198 -7.20 -1.80 11.51
C GLU A 198 -7.93 -3.08 11.06
N GLY A 199 -8.48 -3.09 9.83
CA GLY A 199 -9.17 -4.27 9.28
C GLY A 199 -8.24 -5.48 9.24
N ALA A 200 -7.04 -5.31 8.67
CA ALA A 200 -6.04 -6.38 8.59
C ALA A 200 -5.56 -6.86 9.97
N ALA A 201 -5.47 -5.96 10.96
CA ALA A 201 -5.12 -6.31 12.34
C ALA A 201 -6.20 -7.17 13.00
N ARG A 202 -7.48 -6.85 12.79
CA ARG A 202 -8.61 -7.63 13.32
C ARG A 202 -8.72 -9.01 12.66
N ASP A 203 -8.52 -9.09 11.34
CA ASP A 203 -8.45 -10.38 10.63
C ASP A 203 -7.29 -11.24 11.16
N ALA A 204 -6.12 -10.64 11.38
CA ALA A 204 -4.96 -11.32 11.94
C ALA A 204 -5.22 -11.81 13.39
N TYR A 205 -5.97 -11.06 14.18
CA TYR A 205 -6.34 -11.47 15.54
C TYR A 205 -7.22 -12.72 15.54
N GLU A 206 -8.16 -12.84 14.61
CA GLU A 206 -9.00 -14.04 14.49
C GLU A 206 -8.14 -15.27 14.07
N VAL A 207 -7.18 -15.11 13.16
CA VAL A 207 -6.24 -16.19 12.79
C VAL A 207 -5.37 -16.58 13.99
N TRP A 208 -4.81 -15.61 14.71
CA TRP A 208 -4.01 -15.84 15.92
C TRP A 208 -4.79 -16.58 17.00
N ARG A 209 -6.05 -16.20 17.26
CA ARG A 209 -6.92 -16.89 18.22
C ARG A 209 -7.19 -18.33 17.81
N ALA A 210 -7.40 -18.59 16.52
CA ALA A 210 -7.64 -19.94 16.01
C ALA A 210 -6.43 -20.85 16.23
N HIS A 211 -5.22 -20.33 16.06
CA HIS A 211 -3.97 -21.08 16.32
C HIS A 211 -3.74 -21.42 17.82
N ARG A 212 -4.38 -20.70 18.74
CA ARG A 212 -4.28 -20.92 20.19
C ARG A 212 -5.41 -21.79 20.78
N GLN A 213 -6.43 -22.09 19.98
CA GLN A 213 -7.48 -23.01 20.42
C GLN A 213 -6.97 -24.46 20.27
N PRO A 214 -7.11 -25.30 21.31
CA PRO A 214 -6.67 -26.69 21.30
C PRO A 214 -7.45 -27.57 20.32
#